data_212f787b263742e3dd75e2c74fe00879
#
_entry.id   212f787b263742e3dd75e2c74fe00879
#
_cell.length_a   1.000
_cell.length_b   1.000
_cell.length_c   1.000
_cell.angle_alpha   90.00
_cell.angle_beta   90.00
_cell.angle_gamma   90.00
#
_symmetry.space_group_name_H-M   'P 1'
#
loop_
_entity.id
_entity.type
_entity.pdbx_description
1 polymer ?
#
loop_
_entity_poly.entity_id
_entity_poly.type
_entity_poly.pdbx_seq_one_letter_code
_entity_poly.pdbx_strand_id
1 'polypeptide(L)'
;MQILWFFGSIFVIIVYWKKLLAKLFLGVIILAFILSMLPMGLFFYAFIFSSTPAGLWMNKDLNENYRTQIVSYSVMVPPMLQIVEKKGLFEKQIIQCTDSELRDRNLEVSIRNSKDLILQKDTDRSITLTLFYGGPNTTLTFDKATGKLIKIEK
;
A
#
# COMPACT_ATOMS: atom_id res chain seq x y z
N MET A 1 19.37 6.54 -17.64
CA MET A 1 18.81 7.85 -17.27
C MET A 1 19.17 8.32 -15.85
N GLN A 2 19.21 7.48 -14.84
CA GLN A 2 19.53 7.87 -13.44
C GLN A 2 20.96 8.44 -13.28
N ILE A 3 21.94 7.90 -13.97
CA ILE A 3 23.34 8.33 -13.92
C ILE A 3 23.51 9.77 -14.44
N LEU A 4 22.84 10.11 -15.52
CA LEU A 4 22.86 11.46 -16.09
C LEU A 4 22.26 12.49 -15.14
N TRP A 5 21.22 12.11 -14.43
CA TRP A 5 20.57 12.97 -13.43
C TRP A 5 21.48 13.23 -12.23
N PHE A 6 22.20 12.20 -11.78
CA PHE A 6 23.15 12.30 -10.67
C PHE A 6 24.33 13.25 -11.01
N PHE A 7 24.96 13.05 -12.16
CA PHE A 7 26.06 13.93 -12.61
C PHE A 7 25.58 15.36 -12.90
N GLY A 8 24.38 15.52 -13.47
CA GLY A 8 23.76 16.83 -13.66
C GLY A 8 23.52 17.58 -12.36
N SER A 9 23.06 16.89 -11.32
CA SER A 9 22.85 17.48 -9.99
C SER A 9 24.17 17.95 -9.36
N ILE A 10 25.24 17.16 -9.46
CA ILE A 10 26.57 17.53 -8.98
C ILE A 10 27.09 18.76 -9.73
N PHE A 11 26.94 18.79 -11.05
CA PHE A 11 27.38 19.92 -11.87
C PHE A 11 26.66 21.21 -11.46
N VAL A 12 25.33 21.17 -11.28
CA VAL A 12 24.54 22.34 -10.83
C VAL A 12 25.00 22.82 -9.44
N ILE A 13 25.29 21.91 -8.51
CA ILE A 13 25.78 22.27 -7.17
C ILE A 13 27.12 22.98 -7.28
N ILE A 14 28.02 22.50 -8.11
CA ILE A 14 29.37 23.12 -8.29
C ILE A 14 29.24 24.52 -8.88
N VAL A 15 28.44 24.69 -9.95
CA VAL A 15 28.26 25.98 -10.63
C VAL A 15 27.58 27.02 -9.72
N TYR A 16 26.60 26.59 -8.91
CA TYR A 16 25.86 27.50 -8.03
C TYR A 16 26.32 27.49 -6.56
N TRP A 17 27.52 27.00 -6.27
CA TRP A 17 28.07 26.86 -4.91
C TRP A 17 27.97 28.11 -4.05
N LYS A 18 28.07 29.30 -4.64
CA LYS A 18 27.96 30.58 -3.93
C LYS A 18 26.54 30.91 -3.46
N LYS A 19 25.53 30.24 -3.97
CA LYS A 19 24.13 30.48 -3.59
C LYS A 19 23.71 29.58 -2.43
N LEU A 20 22.96 30.16 -1.49
CA LEU A 20 22.42 29.44 -0.31
C LEU A 20 21.62 28.20 -0.71
N LEU A 21 20.86 28.30 -1.80
CA LEU A 21 20.05 27.20 -2.34
C LEU A 21 20.88 25.98 -2.73
N ALA A 22 22.08 26.15 -3.29
CA ALA A 22 22.94 25.02 -3.67
C ALA A 22 23.45 24.28 -2.44
N LYS A 23 23.76 24.99 -1.37
CA LYS A 23 24.20 24.41 -0.08
C LYS A 23 23.05 23.66 0.60
N LEU A 24 21.86 24.22 0.54
CA LEU A 24 20.64 23.58 1.08
C LEU A 24 20.30 22.30 0.31
N PHE A 25 20.41 22.34 -1.01
CA PHE A 25 20.18 21.17 -1.88
C PHE A 25 21.22 20.07 -1.62
N LEU A 26 22.50 20.43 -1.45
CA LEU A 26 23.54 19.47 -1.04
C LEU A 26 23.23 18.85 0.32
N GLY A 27 22.78 19.65 1.29
CA GLY A 27 22.36 19.17 2.60
C GLY A 27 21.24 18.15 2.53
N VAL A 28 20.24 18.38 1.67
CA VAL A 28 19.13 17.43 1.43
C VAL A 28 19.63 16.12 0.81
N ILE A 29 20.56 16.19 -0.16
CA ILE A 29 21.15 14.98 -0.77
C ILE A 29 21.94 14.16 0.27
N ILE A 30 22.76 14.82 1.09
CA ILE A 30 23.52 14.13 2.14
C ILE A 30 22.59 13.52 3.18
N LEU A 31 21.56 14.26 3.60
CA LEU A 31 20.55 13.74 4.53
C LEU A 31 19.80 12.53 3.97
N ALA A 32 19.39 12.60 2.71
CA ALA A 32 18.74 11.48 2.03
C ALA A 32 19.66 10.25 1.93
N PHE A 33 20.97 10.46 1.68
CA PHE A 33 21.94 9.38 1.64
C PHE A 33 22.14 8.74 3.02
N ILE A 34 22.25 9.55 4.09
CA ILE A 34 22.36 9.05 5.47
C ILE A 34 21.09 8.28 5.86
N LEU A 35 19.92 8.82 5.56
CA LEU A 35 18.64 8.17 5.81
C LEU A 35 18.50 6.83 5.04
N SER A 36 19.07 6.73 3.85
CA SER A 36 19.05 5.49 3.06
C SER A 36 19.95 4.38 3.63
N MET A 37 21.00 4.76 4.37
CA MET A 37 21.91 3.82 5.04
C MET A 37 21.39 3.33 6.39
N LEU A 38 20.45 4.01 7.01
CA LEU A 38 19.85 3.58 8.26
C LEU A 38 18.86 2.42 8.00
N PRO A 39 18.83 1.39 8.88
CA PRO A 39 17.83 0.31 8.77
C PRO A 39 16.37 0.83 8.82
N MET A 40 16.16 2.04 9.34
CA MET A 40 14.89 2.77 9.26
C MET A 40 14.54 3.30 7.86
N GLY A 41 15.47 3.35 6.92
CA GLY A 41 15.18 3.76 5.53
C GLY A 41 14.12 2.88 4.87
N LEU A 42 14.09 1.59 5.20
CA LEU A 42 13.04 0.67 4.73
C LEU A 42 11.64 1.10 5.18
N PHE A 43 11.49 1.57 6.42
CA PHE A 43 10.21 2.06 6.94
C PHE A 43 9.79 3.38 6.28
N PHE A 44 10.74 4.26 6.00
CA PHE A 44 10.49 5.51 5.29
C PHE A 44 10.04 5.28 3.85
N TYR A 45 10.69 4.37 3.13
CA TYR A 45 10.27 3.98 1.79
C TYR A 45 8.91 3.27 1.82
N ALA A 46 8.67 2.39 2.76
CA ALA A 46 7.37 1.74 2.93
C ALA A 46 6.26 2.77 3.20
N PHE A 47 6.52 3.78 4.02
CA PHE A 47 5.59 4.88 4.29
C PHE A 47 5.30 5.70 3.03
N ILE A 48 6.33 6.08 2.26
CA ILE A 48 6.14 6.81 1.00
C ILE A 48 5.36 5.95 -0.01
N PHE A 49 5.72 4.67 -0.17
CA PHE A 49 5.03 3.77 -1.11
C PHE A 49 3.59 3.52 -0.69
N SER A 50 3.29 3.41 0.60
CA SER A 50 1.90 3.23 1.07
C SER A 50 1.02 4.45 0.83
N SER A 51 1.62 5.64 0.71
CA SER A 51 0.91 6.92 0.54
C SER A 51 0.89 7.44 -0.89
N THR A 52 1.63 6.78 -1.80
CA THR A 52 1.71 7.20 -3.21
C THR A 52 0.94 6.25 -4.14
N PRO A 53 0.48 6.71 -5.31
CA PRO A 53 -0.16 5.85 -6.31
C PRO A 53 0.70 4.66 -6.76
N ALA A 54 2.01 4.71 -6.53
CA ALA A 54 2.92 3.60 -6.83
C ALA A 54 2.76 2.40 -5.88
N GLY A 55 2.32 2.65 -4.63
CA GLY A 55 2.11 1.61 -3.63
C GLY A 55 0.65 1.42 -3.23
N LEU A 56 -0.19 2.44 -3.39
CA LEU A 56 -1.63 2.39 -3.09
C LEU A 56 -2.41 2.20 -4.40
N TRP A 57 -2.74 0.96 -4.72
CA TRP A 57 -3.38 0.61 -5.99
C TRP A 57 -4.88 0.83 -5.98
N MET A 58 -5.51 0.64 -4.84
CA MET A 58 -6.91 0.92 -4.62
C MET A 58 -7.11 1.50 -3.23
N ASN A 59 -7.96 2.51 -3.12
CA ASN A 59 -8.38 3.09 -1.86
C ASN A 59 -9.85 3.50 -2.02
N LYS A 60 -10.74 2.77 -1.37
CA LYS A 60 -12.18 2.97 -1.50
C LYS A 60 -12.86 2.88 -0.15
N ASP A 61 -13.70 3.85 0.14
CA ASP A 61 -14.61 3.77 1.29
C ASP A 61 -15.71 2.75 1.01
N LEU A 62 -15.85 1.77 1.87
CA LEU A 62 -16.90 0.76 1.80
C LEU A 62 -18.20 1.29 2.41
N ASN A 63 -18.06 2.00 3.54
CA ASN A 63 -19.12 2.71 4.25
C ASN A 63 -18.49 3.78 5.17
N GLU A 64 -19.31 4.38 6.05
CA GLU A 64 -18.83 5.40 7.01
C GLU A 64 -17.76 4.85 7.98
N ASN A 65 -17.83 3.56 8.30
CA ASN A 65 -16.98 2.91 9.30
C ASN A 65 -15.78 2.17 8.71
N TYR A 66 -15.84 1.76 7.45
CA TYR A 66 -14.81 0.92 6.86
C TYR A 66 -14.30 1.47 5.54
N ARG A 67 -12.99 1.31 5.35
CA ARG A 67 -12.29 1.58 4.10
C ARG A 67 -11.51 0.34 3.69
N THR A 68 -11.51 0.03 2.41
CA THR A 68 -10.65 -0.98 1.82
C THR A 68 -9.52 -0.34 1.05
N GLN A 69 -8.35 -0.94 1.14
CA GLN A 69 -7.19 -0.52 0.37
C GLN A 69 -6.39 -1.71 -0.12
N ILE A 70 -5.80 -1.58 -1.31
CA ILE A 70 -4.83 -2.53 -1.85
C ILE A 70 -3.48 -1.82 -1.83
N VAL A 71 -2.56 -2.33 -1.01
CA VAL A 71 -1.27 -1.70 -0.75
C VAL A 71 -0.14 -2.66 -1.15
N SER A 72 0.86 -2.12 -1.83
CA SER A 72 2.13 -2.79 -2.10
C SER A 72 3.25 -2.03 -1.41
N TYR A 73 3.89 -2.66 -0.43
CA TYR A 73 4.99 -2.04 0.31
C TYR A 73 6.35 -2.16 -0.39
N SER A 74 6.44 -2.98 -1.43
CA SER A 74 7.66 -3.21 -2.18
C SER A 74 7.35 -3.81 -3.54
N VAL A 75 8.24 -3.61 -4.51
CA VAL A 75 8.14 -4.24 -5.84
C VAL A 75 8.23 -5.77 -5.76
N MET A 76 8.87 -6.30 -4.72
CA MET A 76 9.08 -7.75 -4.52
C MET A 76 7.98 -8.42 -3.67
N VAL A 77 7.14 -7.63 -2.99
CA VAL A 77 6.07 -8.14 -2.15
C VAL A 77 4.75 -8.04 -2.91
N PRO A 78 3.98 -9.13 -3.02
CA PRO A 78 2.67 -9.06 -3.67
C PRO A 78 1.76 -8.07 -2.93
N PRO A 79 0.84 -7.43 -3.66
CA PRO A 79 -0.11 -6.50 -3.07
C PRO A 79 -0.98 -7.21 -2.04
N MET A 80 -1.33 -6.49 -0.99
CA MET A 80 -2.17 -6.97 0.11
C MET A 80 -3.47 -6.20 0.14
N LEU A 81 -4.57 -6.92 0.29
CA LEU A 81 -5.87 -6.36 0.60
C LEU A 81 -5.95 -6.07 2.09
N GLN A 82 -6.26 -4.85 2.43
CA GLN A 82 -6.44 -4.41 3.81
C GLN A 82 -7.83 -3.79 3.99
N ILE A 83 -8.47 -4.08 5.12
CA ILE A 83 -9.70 -3.42 5.55
C ILE A 83 -9.38 -2.65 6.82
N VAL A 84 -9.70 -1.38 6.78
CA VAL A 84 -9.40 -0.40 7.82
C VAL A 84 -10.71 0.09 8.43
N GLU A 85 -10.83 0.00 9.75
CA GLU A 85 -11.92 0.58 10.54
C GLU A 85 -11.58 2.04 10.84
N LYS A 86 -12.51 2.94 10.56
CA LYS A 86 -12.39 4.36 10.85
C LYS A 86 -12.94 4.63 12.25
N LYS A 87 -12.09 5.15 13.14
CA LYS A 87 -12.48 5.57 14.50
C LYS A 87 -12.18 7.05 14.71
N GLY A 88 -13.03 7.91 14.14
CA GLY A 88 -12.83 9.36 14.18
C GLY A 88 -11.56 9.77 13.42
N LEU A 89 -10.54 10.29 14.14
CA LEU A 89 -9.24 10.68 13.56
C LEU A 89 -8.26 9.51 13.41
N PHE A 90 -8.57 8.36 13.99
CA PHE A 90 -7.69 7.19 13.94
C PHE A 90 -8.27 6.10 13.04
N GLU A 91 -7.39 5.40 12.37
CA GLU A 91 -7.70 4.27 11.53
C GLU A 91 -7.02 3.02 12.10
N LYS A 92 -7.78 1.94 12.22
CA LYS A 92 -7.28 0.65 12.67
C LYS A 92 -7.42 -0.39 11.58
N GLN A 93 -6.32 -0.96 11.16
CA GLN A 93 -6.35 -2.13 10.27
C GLN A 93 -6.91 -3.33 11.04
N ILE A 94 -7.99 -3.91 10.52
CA ILE A 94 -8.67 -5.06 11.13
C ILE A 94 -8.45 -6.35 10.35
N ILE A 95 -8.28 -6.25 9.03
CA ILE A 95 -8.11 -7.41 8.15
C ILE A 95 -6.93 -7.14 7.21
N GLN A 96 -6.12 -8.17 6.99
CA GLN A 96 -5.08 -8.20 5.98
C GLN A 96 -5.12 -9.55 5.28
N CYS A 97 -5.18 -9.53 3.95
CA CYS A 97 -5.22 -10.72 3.13
C CYS A 97 -4.20 -10.60 1.99
N THR A 98 -3.45 -11.68 1.75
CA THR A 98 -2.46 -11.79 0.69
C THR A 98 -2.93 -12.70 -0.43
N ASP A 99 -2.31 -12.59 -1.62
CA ASP A 99 -2.58 -13.49 -2.74
C ASP A 99 -2.33 -14.98 -2.39
N SER A 100 -1.35 -15.25 -1.50
CA SER A 100 -1.05 -16.62 -1.07
C SER A 100 -2.22 -17.23 -0.30
N GLU A 101 -2.85 -16.48 0.60
CA GLU A 101 -4.02 -16.95 1.36
C GLU A 101 -5.24 -17.24 0.47
N LEU A 102 -5.42 -16.46 -0.61
CA LEU A 102 -6.47 -16.70 -1.59
C LEU A 102 -6.16 -17.93 -2.44
N ARG A 103 -4.91 -18.11 -2.85
CA ARG A 103 -4.46 -19.24 -3.68
C ARG A 103 -4.54 -20.56 -2.93
N ASP A 104 -4.17 -20.60 -1.65
CA ASP A 104 -4.26 -21.78 -0.80
C ASP A 104 -5.70 -22.30 -0.66
N ARG A 105 -6.68 -21.44 -0.96
CA ARG A 105 -8.10 -21.77 -0.98
C ARG A 105 -8.70 -21.98 -2.38
N ASN A 106 -7.86 -22.34 -3.36
CA ASN A 106 -8.24 -22.57 -4.76
C ASN A 106 -8.86 -21.36 -5.47
N LEU A 107 -8.49 -20.16 -5.08
CA LEU A 107 -8.88 -18.95 -5.78
C LEU A 107 -7.75 -18.54 -6.73
N GLU A 108 -7.96 -18.69 -8.03
CA GLU A 108 -7.00 -18.25 -9.06
C GLU A 108 -7.04 -16.73 -9.33
N VAL A 109 -7.40 -15.95 -8.32
CA VAL A 109 -7.53 -14.51 -8.43
C VAL A 109 -6.38 -13.83 -7.75
N SER A 110 -5.73 -12.94 -8.48
CA SER A 110 -4.76 -12.04 -7.90
C SER A 110 -5.45 -10.77 -7.39
N ILE A 111 -5.17 -10.38 -6.16
CA ILE A 111 -5.58 -9.10 -5.56
C ILE A 111 -5.16 -7.94 -6.49
N ARG A 112 -4.04 -8.11 -7.19
CA ARG A 112 -3.53 -7.16 -8.18
C ARG A 112 -4.52 -6.85 -9.30
N ASN A 113 -5.34 -7.82 -9.69
CA ASN A 113 -6.31 -7.68 -10.78
C ASN A 113 -7.66 -7.15 -10.29
N SER A 114 -7.79 -6.88 -9.00
CA SER A 114 -9.03 -6.35 -8.43
C SER A 114 -9.33 -4.97 -8.99
N LYS A 115 -10.54 -4.83 -9.54
CA LYS A 115 -11.05 -3.57 -10.09
C LYS A 115 -11.93 -2.83 -9.11
N ASP A 116 -12.66 -3.56 -8.29
CA ASP A 116 -13.57 -3.02 -7.30
C ASP A 116 -13.83 -4.00 -6.15
N LEU A 117 -14.25 -3.44 -5.00
CA LEU A 117 -14.69 -4.16 -3.81
C LEU A 117 -15.96 -3.52 -3.28
N ILE A 118 -16.94 -4.33 -2.97
CA ILE A 118 -18.22 -3.89 -2.40
C ILE A 118 -18.48 -4.64 -1.11
N LEU A 119 -18.87 -3.91 -0.07
CA LEU A 119 -19.34 -4.48 1.18
C LEU A 119 -20.73 -5.07 0.99
N GLN A 120 -20.88 -6.38 1.19
CA GLN A 120 -22.19 -7.04 1.12
C GLN A 120 -22.87 -7.15 2.47
N LYS A 121 -22.11 -7.56 3.48
CA LYS A 121 -22.67 -7.79 4.80
C LYS A 121 -21.64 -7.41 5.87
N ASP A 122 -22.13 -6.72 6.87
CA ASP A 122 -21.38 -6.38 8.07
C ASP A 122 -22.13 -6.93 9.29
N THR A 123 -21.44 -7.76 10.08
CA THR A 123 -21.92 -8.31 11.33
C THR A 123 -20.90 -8.07 12.43
N ASP A 124 -21.27 -8.25 13.69
CA ASP A 124 -20.36 -8.05 14.81
C ASP A 124 -19.10 -8.93 14.74
N ARG A 125 -19.22 -10.12 14.17
CA ARG A 125 -18.12 -11.10 14.08
C ARG A 125 -17.46 -11.19 12.70
N SER A 126 -18.17 -10.87 11.63
CA SER A 126 -17.66 -11.07 10.29
C SER A 126 -17.97 -9.93 9.34
N ILE A 127 -17.12 -9.73 8.37
CA ILE A 127 -17.31 -8.81 7.25
C ILE A 127 -17.25 -9.59 5.95
N THR A 128 -18.22 -9.37 5.08
CA THR A 128 -18.34 -10.05 3.79
C THR A 128 -18.23 -9.03 2.66
N LEU A 129 -17.29 -9.27 1.76
CA LEU A 129 -16.97 -8.39 0.63
C LEU A 129 -17.09 -9.16 -0.68
N THR A 130 -17.57 -8.49 -1.71
CA THR A 130 -17.51 -9.01 -3.08
C THR A 130 -16.35 -8.38 -3.82
N LEU A 131 -15.51 -9.23 -4.38
CA LEU A 131 -14.34 -8.86 -5.17
C LEU A 131 -14.69 -8.93 -6.67
N PHE A 132 -14.46 -7.82 -7.38
CA PHE A 132 -14.63 -7.69 -8.82
C PHE A 132 -13.26 -7.62 -9.49
N TYR A 133 -12.92 -8.61 -10.31
CA TYR A 133 -11.61 -8.71 -10.97
C TYR A 133 -11.69 -9.00 -12.48
N GLY A 134 -12.89 -8.96 -13.05
CA GLY A 134 -13.14 -9.22 -14.47
C GLY A 134 -13.44 -10.69 -14.79
N GLY A 135 -13.52 -11.53 -13.76
CA GLY A 135 -14.06 -12.90 -13.78
C GLY A 135 -15.38 -13.00 -13.03
N PRO A 136 -15.81 -14.21 -12.66
CA PRO A 136 -17.00 -14.40 -11.83
C PRO A 136 -16.79 -13.74 -10.47
N ASN A 137 -17.80 -12.99 -10.01
CA ASN A 137 -17.74 -12.28 -8.74
C ASN A 137 -17.47 -13.26 -7.61
N THR A 138 -16.50 -12.93 -6.77
CA THR A 138 -16.10 -13.76 -5.65
C THR A 138 -16.40 -13.06 -4.34
N THR A 139 -17.08 -13.77 -3.46
CA THR A 139 -17.44 -13.26 -2.13
C THR A 139 -16.46 -13.79 -1.09
N LEU A 140 -15.82 -12.88 -0.37
CA LEU A 140 -14.85 -13.15 0.67
C LEU A 140 -15.44 -12.81 2.03
N THR A 141 -15.47 -13.74 2.95
CA THR A 141 -15.93 -13.54 4.34
C THR A 141 -14.75 -13.64 5.30
N PHE A 142 -14.53 -12.59 6.05
CA PHE A 142 -13.45 -12.47 7.03
C PHE A 142 -14.00 -12.43 8.45
N ASP A 143 -13.26 -12.99 9.39
CA ASP A 143 -13.48 -12.84 10.83
C ASP A 143 -12.85 -11.53 11.32
N LYS A 144 -13.62 -10.69 11.97
CA LYS A 144 -13.14 -9.41 12.49
C LYS A 144 -12.20 -9.56 13.69
N ALA A 145 -12.37 -10.62 14.49
CA ALA A 145 -11.54 -10.84 15.67
C ALA A 145 -10.13 -11.30 15.31
N THR A 146 -10.02 -12.19 14.34
CA THR A 146 -8.74 -12.78 13.93
C THR A 146 -8.14 -12.15 12.67
N GLY A 147 -8.94 -11.39 11.91
CA GLY A 147 -8.57 -10.83 10.61
C GLY A 147 -8.42 -11.87 9.50
N LYS A 148 -8.77 -13.13 9.77
CA LYS A 148 -8.55 -14.25 8.84
C LYS A 148 -9.75 -14.49 7.91
N LEU A 149 -9.44 -14.98 6.72
CA LEU A 149 -10.44 -15.40 5.75
C LEU A 149 -11.12 -16.70 6.23
N ILE A 150 -12.45 -16.65 6.40
CA ILE A 150 -13.27 -17.80 6.83
C ILE A 150 -13.77 -18.57 5.61
N LYS A 151 -14.38 -17.87 4.65
CA LYS A 151 -15.11 -18.48 3.54
C LYS A 151 -14.90 -17.73 2.24
N ILE A 152 -14.91 -18.50 1.15
CA ILE A 152 -14.89 -17.99 -0.22
C ILE A 152 -16.08 -18.60 -0.95
N GLU A 153 -16.87 -17.79 -1.62
CA GLU A 153 -18.00 -18.20 -2.46
C GLU A 153 -17.84 -17.59 -3.85
N LYS A 154 -18.03 -18.40 -4.89
CA LYS A 154 -18.02 -17.98 -6.30
C LYS A 154 -19.45 -17.78 -6.79
#